data_2a303ad35c175f6c47981cfbaccbbf66
#
_entry.id   2a303ad35c175f6c47981cfbaccbbf66
#
_cell.length_a   1.000
_cell.length_b   1.000
_cell.length_c   1.000
_cell.angle_alpha   90.00
_cell.angle_beta   90.00
_cell.angle_gamma   90.00
#
_symmetry.space_group_name_H-M   'P 1'
#
loop_
_entity.id
_entity.type
_entity.pdbx_description
1 polymer ?
#
loop_
_entity_poly.entity_id
_entity_poly.type
_entity_poly.pdbx_seq_one_letter_code
_entity_poly.pdbx_strand_id
1 'polypeptide(L)'
;AVLLILTNPCDVMTHVATRISGLAPNKVIGTGTALDTSRFRALVAEYLDVDSGSVHGMVIGEHGDSSVAVWSQCTVGGVRLMDVHPEIGTDAAEEGLKHLHADVINAAGRIIARKGYTNWALGLTVTNIAKCILRDERHVLPLSVPAFGKHGVDVDVRLSLPAMLGSDGVLQVLNMPLSETEQEAIQKSAATLAEVQSNIVFGRQ
;
A
#
# COMPACT_ATOMS: atom_id res chain seq x y z
N ALA A 1 -2.05 23.18 -2.48
CA ALA A 1 -2.47 22.11 -3.40
C ALA A 1 -1.84 20.79 -2.98
N VAL A 2 -2.54 19.69 -3.23
CA VAL A 2 -2.03 18.31 -3.06
C VAL A 2 -1.92 17.69 -4.46
N LEU A 3 -0.80 17.04 -4.74
CA LEU A 3 -0.55 16.33 -5.99
C LEU A 3 -0.71 14.83 -5.74
N LEU A 4 -1.68 14.20 -6.43
CA LEU A 4 -1.95 12.77 -6.33
C LEU A 4 -1.46 12.05 -7.60
N ILE A 5 -0.55 11.11 -7.42
CA ILE A 5 0.07 10.31 -8.48
C ILE A 5 -0.64 8.95 -8.58
N LEU A 6 -1.08 8.61 -9.80
CA LEU A 6 -1.81 7.38 -10.12
C LEU A 6 -1.06 6.49 -11.10
N THR A 7 -0.13 7.09 -11.86
CA THR A 7 0.55 6.40 -12.95
C THR A 7 1.64 5.46 -12.42
N ASN A 8 1.77 4.30 -13.04
CA ASN A 8 2.83 3.33 -12.73
C ASN A 8 4.14 3.66 -13.48
N PRO A 9 5.26 3.29 -12.88
CA PRO A 9 5.42 2.73 -11.52
C PRO A 9 5.16 3.78 -10.43
N CYS A 10 4.12 3.57 -9.62
CA CYS A 10 3.51 4.58 -8.75
C CYS A 10 4.50 5.20 -7.76
N ASP A 11 5.28 4.39 -7.05
CA ASP A 11 6.22 4.86 -6.03
C ASP A 11 7.37 5.67 -6.65
N VAL A 12 7.89 5.20 -7.79
CA VAL A 12 8.93 5.88 -8.55
C VAL A 12 8.44 7.21 -9.10
N MET A 13 7.26 7.23 -9.70
CA MET A 13 6.65 8.45 -10.23
C MET A 13 6.31 9.46 -9.12
N THR A 14 5.92 8.98 -7.93
CA THR A 14 5.71 9.83 -6.75
C THR A 14 7.03 10.45 -6.28
N HIS A 15 8.12 9.68 -6.28
CA HIS A 15 9.46 10.19 -5.97
C HIS A 15 9.88 11.29 -6.97
N VAL A 16 9.76 11.02 -8.27
CA VAL A 16 10.08 12.00 -9.33
C VAL A 16 9.24 13.26 -9.17
N ALA A 17 7.93 13.12 -9.03
CA ALA A 17 7.01 14.26 -8.86
C ALA A 17 7.38 15.10 -7.63
N THR A 18 7.81 14.48 -6.55
CA THR A 18 8.27 15.21 -5.35
C THR A 18 9.50 16.07 -5.65
N ARG A 19 10.45 15.53 -6.41
CA ARG A 19 11.70 16.22 -6.74
C ARG A 19 11.49 17.42 -7.68
N ILE A 20 10.52 17.35 -8.59
CA ILE A 20 10.34 18.35 -9.64
C ILE A 20 9.19 19.34 -9.40
N SER A 21 8.21 19.01 -8.53
CA SER A 21 7.02 19.85 -8.33
C SER A 21 7.27 21.09 -7.47
N GLY A 22 8.32 21.11 -6.67
CA GLY A 22 8.57 22.16 -5.66
C GLY A 22 7.56 22.16 -4.49
N LEU A 23 6.65 21.17 -4.44
CA LEU A 23 5.72 21.02 -3.32
C LEU A 23 6.41 20.35 -2.12
N ALA A 24 5.91 20.63 -0.92
CA ALA A 24 6.35 19.94 0.28
C ALA A 24 6.11 18.42 0.15
N PRO A 25 7.03 17.56 0.63
CA PRO A 25 6.96 16.11 0.42
C PRO A 25 5.67 15.44 0.90
N ASN A 26 5.01 15.99 1.93
CA ASN A 26 3.72 15.51 2.43
C ASN A 26 2.53 15.88 1.53
N LYS A 27 2.73 16.75 0.54
CA LYS A 27 1.70 17.18 -0.43
C LYS A 27 1.81 16.45 -1.77
N VAL A 28 2.81 15.60 -1.95
CA VAL A 28 2.96 14.74 -3.13
C VAL A 28 2.77 13.29 -2.69
N ILE A 29 1.70 12.68 -3.14
CA ILE A 29 1.18 11.41 -2.63
C ILE A 29 0.93 10.49 -3.81
N GLY A 30 1.36 9.23 -3.72
CA GLY A 30 0.93 8.20 -4.67
C GLY A 30 -0.27 7.42 -4.13
N THR A 31 -1.11 6.90 -5.02
CA THR A 31 -2.20 5.99 -4.63
C THR A 31 -1.70 4.74 -3.92
N GLY A 32 -0.45 4.36 -4.18
CA GLY A 32 0.22 3.26 -3.51
C GLY A 32 -0.60 1.97 -3.53
N THR A 33 -0.59 1.27 -2.43
CA THR A 33 -1.28 -0.01 -2.24
C THR A 33 -2.72 0.15 -1.69
N ALA A 34 -3.35 1.32 -1.83
CA ALA A 34 -4.73 1.53 -1.37
C ALA A 34 -5.72 0.59 -2.07
N LEU A 35 -5.57 0.38 -3.38
CA LEU A 35 -6.39 -0.56 -4.14
C LEU A 35 -6.05 -2.01 -3.79
N ASP A 36 -4.77 -2.34 -3.63
CA ASP A 36 -4.32 -3.69 -3.26
C ASP A 36 -4.82 -4.06 -1.86
N THR A 37 -4.85 -3.12 -0.93
CA THR A 37 -5.46 -3.28 0.39
C THR A 37 -6.97 -3.57 0.30
N SER A 38 -7.68 -2.90 -0.60
CA SER A 38 -9.11 -3.17 -0.79
C SER A 38 -9.33 -4.60 -1.33
N ARG A 39 -8.50 -5.04 -2.27
CA ARG A 39 -8.52 -6.42 -2.79
C ARG A 39 -8.17 -7.44 -1.72
N PHE A 40 -7.12 -7.16 -0.95
CA PHE A 40 -6.70 -7.98 0.17
C PHE A 40 -7.83 -8.22 1.15
N ARG A 41 -8.52 -7.16 1.60
CA ARG A 41 -9.67 -7.27 2.51
C ARG A 41 -10.81 -8.08 1.91
N ALA A 42 -11.11 -7.89 0.62
CA ALA A 42 -12.15 -8.64 -0.07
C ALA A 42 -11.82 -10.14 -0.17
N LEU A 43 -10.58 -10.49 -0.50
CA LEU A 43 -10.16 -11.89 -0.61
C LEU A 43 -10.10 -12.58 0.76
N VAL A 44 -9.65 -11.88 1.80
CA VAL A 44 -9.68 -12.42 3.18
C VAL A 44 -11.13 -12.63 3.63
N ALA A 45 -12.02 -11.68 3.33
CA ALA A 45 -13.44 -11.79 3.66
C ALA A 45 -14.12 -12.97 2.94
N GLU A 46 -13.81 -13.17 1.66
CA GLU A 46 -14.28 -14.31 0.86
C GLU A 46 -13.77 -15.64 1.45
N TYR A 47 -12.49 -15.70 1.80
CA TYR A 47 -11.89 -16.89 2.42
C TYR A 47 -12.55 -17.27 3.75
N LEU A 48 -12.96 -16.26 4.54
CA LEU A 48 -13.56 -16.44 5.86
C LEU A 48 -15.09 -16.49 5.87
N ASP A 49 -15.72 -16.29 4.71
CA ASP A 49 -17.20 -16.14 4.58
C ASP A 49 -17.76 -15.03 5.47
N VAL A 50 -17.12 -13.85 5.48
CA VAL A 50 -17.56 -12.67 6.25
C VAL A 50 -17.71 -11.44 5.35
N ASP A 51 -18.41 -10.42 5.84
CA ASP A 51 -18.46 -9.12 5.14
C ASP A 51 -17.07 -8.43 5.11
N SER A 52 -16.68 -7.88 3.97
CA SER A 52 -15.37 -7.23 3.79
C SER A 52 -15.18 -5.99 4.67
N GLY A 53 -16.24 -5.35 5.10
CA GLY A 53 -16.19 -4.24 6.07
C GLY A 53 -15.78 -4.69 7.47
N SER A 54 -15.88 -5.99 7.77
CA SER A 54 -15.40 -6.57 9.04
C SER A 54 -13.90 -6.87 9.03
N VAL A 55 -13.26 -6.89 7.86
CA VAL A 55 -11.83 -7.19 7.73
C VAL A 55 -11.01 -5.91 7.77
N HIS A 56 -10.09 -5.82 8.71
CA HIS A 56 -9.13 -4.73 8.84
C HIS A 56 -7.71 -5.27 8.67
N GLY A 57 -7.06 -4.88 7.61
CA GLY A 57 -5.71 -5.27 7.27
C GLY A 57 -5.17 -4.35 6.17
N MET A 58 -3.88 -4.38 5.91
CA MET A 58 -3.22 -3.54 4.92
C MET A 58 -2.19 -4.32 4.12
N VAL A 59 -2.03 -3.91 2.87
CA VAL A 59 -0.85 -4.20 2.06
C VAL A 59 -0.01 -2.93 2.06
N ILE A 60 1.29 -3.04 2.37
CA ILE A 60 2.23 -1.92 2.43
C ILE A 60 3.48 -2.22 1.59
N GLY A 61 4.44 -1.30 1.52
CA GLY A 61 5.63 -1.48 0.69
C GLY A 61 5.47 -0.92 -0.71
N GLU A 62 6.17 -1.50 -1.67
CA GLU A 62 6.04 -1.15 -3.09
C GLU A 62 4.63 -1.46 -3.62
N HIS A 63 4.10 -0.60 -4.46
CA HIS A 63 2.96 -0.97 -5.31
C HIS A 63 3.45 -1.82 -6.49
N GLY A 64 3.71 -3.11 -6.22
CA GLY A 64 4.30 -4.05 -7.17
C GLY A 64 4.54 -5.42 -6.53
N ASP A 65 5.49 -6.17 -7.11
CA ASP A 65 5.76 -7.56 -6.74
C ASP A 65 6.36 -7.72 -5.34
N SER A 66 7.03 -6.67 -4.81
CA SER A 66 7.59 -6.67 -3.47
C SER A 66 6.67 -6.07 -2.41
N SER A 67 5.38 -5.95 -2.68
CA SER A 67 4.37 -5.54 -1.69
C SER A 67 4.30 -6.53 -0.53
N VAL A 68 3.87 -6.04 0.63
CA VAL A 68 3.82 -6.82 1.88
C VAL A 68 2.41 -6.79 2.45
N ALA A 69 1.75 -7.95 2.50
CA ALA A 69 0.50 -8.11 3.23
C ALA A 69 0.81 -8.24 4.73
N VAL A 70 0.28 -7.31 5.54
CA VAL A 70 0.55 -7.29 6.99
C VAL A 70 -0.46 -8.19 7.71
N TRP A 71 -0.14 -9.47 7.74
CA TRP A 71 -0.97 -10.51 8.36
C TRP A 71 -1.01 -10.39 9.86
N SER A 72 0.13 -10.02 10.49
CA SER A 72 0.27 -9.88 11.94
C SER A 72 -0.71 -8.86 12.55
N GLN A 73 -1.16 -7.89 11.75
CA GLN A 73 -2.09 -6.84 12.16
C GLN A 73 -3.48 -6.99 11.53
N CYS A 74 -3.72 -8.10 10.81
CA CYS A 74 -5.04 -8.35 10.22
C CYS A 74 -6.03 -8.75 11.31
N THR A 75 -7.19 -8.08 11.34
CA THR A 75 -8.27 -8.38 12.29
C THR A 75 -9.60 -8.57 11.56
N VAL A 76 -10.48 -9.35 12.18
CA VAL A 76 -11.87 -9.57 11.73
C VAL A 76 -12.78 -9.19 12.89
N GLY A 77 -13.62 -8.16 12.71
CA GLY A 77 -14.46 -7.65 13.78
C GLY A 77 -13.69 -7.20 15.04
N GLY A 78 -12.42 -6.81 14.89
CA GLY A 78 -11.55 -6.42 16.00
C GLY A 78 -10.78 -7.57 16.66
N VAL A 79 -11.02 -8.83 16.28
CA VAL A 79 -10.26 -10.00 16.75
C VAL A 79 -9.14 -10.30 15.75
N ARG A 80 -7.94 -10.59 16.24
CA ARG A 80 -6.82 -10.92 15.35
C ARG A 80 -7.16 -12.13 14.47
N LEU A 81 -6.80 -12.06 13.20
CA LEU A 81 -7.04 -13.14 12.25
C LEU A 81 -6.49 -14.48 12.76
N MET A 82 -5.30 -14.49 13.34
CA MET A 82 -4.66 -15.67 13.93
C MET A 82 -5.43 -16.28 15.12
N ASP A 83 -6.23 -15.47 15.82
CA ASP A 83 -7.06 -15.94 16.96
C ASP A 83 -8.43 -16.46 16.49
N VAL A 84 -8.95 -15.94 15.37
CA VAL A 84 -10.20 -16.42 14.74
C VAL A 84 -9.98 -17.75 14.03
N HIS A 85 -8.81 -17.90 13.42
CA HIS A 85 -8.40 -19.07 12.64
C HIS A 85 -6.99 -19.54 13.08
N PRO A 86 -6.90 -20.27 14.20
CA PRO A 86 -5.61 -20.76 14.71
C PRO A 86 -4.84 -21.64 13.72
N GLU A 87 -5.56 -22.31 12.81
CA GLU A 87 -4.97 -23.06 11.71
C GLU A 87 -4.12 -22.21 10.77
N ILE A 88 -4.34 -20.89 10.73
CA ILE A 88 -3.54 -19.94 9.94
C ILE A 88 -2.06 -19.89 10.38
N GLY A 89 -1.73 -20.37 11.55
CA GLY A 89 -0.35 -20.59 11.99
C GLY A 89 0.25 -21.94 11.58
N THR A 90 -0.45 -22.76 10.78
CA THR A 90 0.06 -24.03 10.25
C THR A 90 0.62 -23.87 8.83
N ASP A 91 1.53 -24.75 8.41
CA ASP A 91 2.12 -24.71 7.07
C ASP A 91 1.07 -24.70 5.95
N ALA A 92 -0.03 -25.43 6.12
CA ALA A 92 -1.11 -25.48 5.14
C ALA A 92 -1.87 -24.14 5.02
N ALA A 93 -2.07 -23.46 6.13
CA ALA A 93 -2.74 -22.14 6.12
C ALA A 93 -1.79 -21.02 5.66
N GLU A 94 -0.50 -21.11 6.00
CA GLU A 94 0.51 -20.22 5.44
C GLU A 94 0.55 -20.28 3.92
N GLU A 95 0.40 -21.46 3.33
CA GLU A 95 0.29 -21.62 1.88
C GLU A 95 -0.96 -20.92 1.34
N GLY A 96 -2.12 -21.09 1.99
CA GLY A 96 -3.36 -20.39 1.63
C GLY A 96 -3.24 -18.87 1.69
N LEU A 97 -2.63 -18.32 2.73
CA LEU A 97 -2.37 -16.88 2.87
C LEU A 97 -1.39 -16.36 1.81
N LYS A 98 -0.36 -17.12 1.47
CA LYS A 98 0.56 -16.80 0.37
C LYS A 98 -0.18 -16.73 -0.97
N HIS A 99 -1.10 -17.67 -1.22
CA HIS A 99 -1.95 -17.64 -2.41
C HIS A 99 -2.85 -16.41 -2.44
N LEU A 100 -3.49 -16.04 -1.33
CA LEU A 100 -4.31 -14.83 -1.25
C LEU A 100 -3.50 -13.56 -1.58
N HIS A 101 -2.28 -13.43 -1.03
CA HIS A 101 -1.41 -12.29 -1.35
C HIS A 101 -0.96 -12.31 -2.81
N ALA A 102 -0.59 -13.46 -3.36
CA ALA A 102 -0.26 -13.61 -4.77
C ALA A 102 -1.45 -13.22 -5.67
N ASP A 103 -2.67 -13.53 -5.26
CA ASP A 103 -3.89 -13.12 -5.97
C ASP A 103 -4.11 -11.60 -5.94
N VAL A 104 -3.75 -10.92 -4.86
CA VAL A 104 -3.75 -9.44 -4.82
C VAL A 104 -2.77 -8.87 -5.83
N ILE A 105 -1.51 -9.33 -5.82
CA ILE A 105 -0.44 -8.88 -6.73
C ILE A 105 -0.86 -9.10 -8.20
N ASN A 106 -1.34 -10.29 -8.52
CA ASN A 106 -1.67 -10.66 -9.90
C ASN A 106 -3.03 -10.13 -10.41
N ALA A 107 -3.84 -9.49 -9.55
CA ALA A 107 -5.20 -9.06 -9.90
C ALA A 107 -5.22 -8.10 -11.09
N ALA A 108 -4.31 -7.13 -11.13
CA ALA A 108 -4.22 -6.17 -12.24
C ALA A 108 -3.90 -6.87 -13.56
N GLY A 109 -2.89 -7.76 -13.58
CA GLY A 109 -2.50 -8.53 -14.76
C GLY A 109 -3.66 -9.38 -15.30
N ARG A 110 -4.41 -10.07 -14.43
CA ARG A 110 -5.60 -10.85 -14.82
C ARG A 110 -6.70 -10.00 -15.44
N ILE A 111 -6.93 -8.80 -14.93
CA ILE A 111 -7.91 -7.86 -15.48
C ILE A 111 -7.45 -7.34 -16.86
N ILE A 112 -6.18 -6.95 -16.97
CA ILE A 112 -5.59 -6.46 -18.23
C ILE A 112 -5.63 -7.52 -19.31
N ALA A 113 -5.30 -8.78 -18.98
CA ALA A 113 -5.35 -9.89 -19.93
C ALA A 113 -6.76 -10.11 -20.52
N ARG A 114 -7.82 -9.78 -19.78
CA ARG A 114 -9.22 -9.97 -20.22
C ARG A 114 -9.84 -8.71 -20.84
N LYS A 115 -9.47 -7.53 -20.36
CA LYS A 115 -10.13 -6.26 -20.66
C LYS A 115 -9.21 -5.26 -21.39
N GLY A 116 -7.89 -5.50 -21.40
CA GLY A 116 -6.88 -4.64 -22.00
C GLY A 116 -6.35 -3.54 -21.06
N TYR A 117 -7.08 -3.18 -20.00
CA TYR A 117 -6.70 -2.12 -19.06
C TYR A 117 -7.45 -2.25 -17.72
N THR A 118 -6.99 -1.50 -16.68
CA THR A 118 -7.70 -1.32 -15.41
C THR A 118 -8.17 0.13 -15.29
N ASN A 119 -9.37 0.37 -14.77
CA ASN A 119 -9.91 1.73 -14.57
C ASN A 119 -10.89 1.86 -13.39
N TRP A 120 -11.98 1.08 -13.35
CA TRP A 120 -13.10 1.33 -12.43
C TRP A 120 -12.70 1.30 -10.95
N ALA A 121 -11.98 0.27 -10.52
CA ALA A 121 -11.53 0.15 -9.14
C ALA A 121 -10.52 1.26 -8.77
N LEU A 122 -9.62 1.61 -9.70
CA LEU A 122 -8.71 2.73 -9.50
C LEU A 122 -9.47 4.06 -9.40
N GLY A 123 -10.46 4.30 -10.27
CA GLY A 123 -11.30 5.51 -10.22
C GLY A 123 -12.01 5.65 -8.87
N LEU A 124 -12.53 4.55 -8.31
CA LEU A 124 -13.16 4.55 -6.99
C LEU A 124 -12.15 4.84 -5.87
N THR A 125 -10.97 4.23 -5.93
CA THR A 125 -9.88 4.49 -4.97
C THR A 125 -9.47 5.96 -4.98
N VAL A 126 -9.27 6.54 -6.16
CA VAL A 126 -8.92 7.96 -6.34
C VAL A 126 -10.02 8.88 -5.80
N THR A 127 -11.28 8.55 -6.07
CA THR A 127 -12.43 9.30 -5.55
C THR A 127 -12.44 9.31 -4.02
N ASN A 128 -12.16 8.18 -3.38
CA ASN A 128 -12.10 8.08 -1.92
C ASN A 128 -10.92 8.90 -1.34
N ILE A 129 -9.75 8.84 -1.97
CA ILE A 129 -8.58 9.64 -1.57
C ILE A 129 -8.89 11.14 -1.73
N ALA A 130 -9.42 11.55 -2.88
CA ALA A 130 -9.79 12.95 -3.14
C ALA A 130 -10.84 13.47 -2.15
N LYS A 131 -11.86 12.65 -1.86
CA LYS A 131 -12.89 12.97 -0.87
C LYS A 131 -12.28 13.16 0.53
N CYS A 132 -11.36 12.30 0.93
CA CYS A 132 -10.64 12.40 2.21
C CYS A 132 -9.89 13.74 2.32
N ILE A 133 -9.20 14.17 1.26
CA ILE A 133 -8.49 15.46 1.21
C ILE A 133 -9.49 16.64 1.26
N LEU A 134 -10.49 16.61 0.39
CA LEU A 134 -11.42 17.73 0.24
C LEU A 134 -12.32 17.96 1.46
N ARG A 135 -12.56 16.93 2.26
CA ARG A 135 -13.40 16.97 3.46
C ARG A 135 -12.64 16.92 4.77
N ASP A 136 -11.29 16.86 4.71
CA ASP A 136 -10.42 16.70 5.88
C ASP A 136 -10.82 15.48 6.76
N GLU A 137 -11.15 14.33 6.11
CA GLU A 137 -11.73 13.18 6.83
C GLU A 137 -10.73 12.46 7.73
N ARG A 138 -9.43 12.70 7.58
CA ARG A 138 -8.33 12.14 8.38
C ARG A 138 -8.28 10.62 8.42
N HIS A 139 -8.66 9.98 7.32
CA HIS A 139 -8.55 8.53 7.18
C HIS A 139 -7.09 8.09 7.11
N VAL A 140 -6.82 6.90 7.65
CA VAL A 140 -5.53 6.22 7.52
C VAL A 140 -5.60 5.28 6.33
N LEU A 141 -4.79 5.57 5.32
CA LEU A 141 -4.74 4.84 4.05
C LEU A 141 -3.30 4.41 3.74
N PRO A 142 -3.08 3.26 3.12
CA PRO A 142 -1.75 2.84 2.67
C PRO A 142 -1.39 3.57 1.36
N LEU A 143 -0.74 4.70 1.51
CA LEU A 143 -0.39 5.61 0.42
C LEU A 143 1.12 5.65 0.22
N SER A 144 1.57 5.86 -1.02
CA SER A 144 2.98 6.07 -1.34
C SER A 144 3.45 7.42 -0.80
N VAL A 145 4.28 7.36 0.22
CA VAL A 145 4.74 8.50 1.04
C VAL A 145 6.24 8.41 1.34
N PRO A 146 6.90 9.47 1.86
CA PRO A 146 8.30 9.37 2.31
C PRO A 146 8.47 8.28 3.37
N ALA A 147 9.38 7.33 3.12
CA ALA A 147 9.60 6.18 3.99
C ALA A 147 10.85 6.29 4.87
N PHE A 148 11.75 7.24 4.59
CA PHE A 148 13.00 7.40 5.36
C PHE A 148 12.75 7.51 6.87
N GLY A 149 13.46 6.70 7.64
CA GLY A 149 13.33 6.61 9.09
C GLY A 149 12.06 5.89 9.59
N LYS A 150 11.29 5.25 8.70
CA LYS A 150 10.11 4.45 9.04
C LYS A 150 10.39 2.96 8.83
N HIS A 151 9.93 2.12 9.75
CA HIS A 151 10.06 0.66 9.65
C HIS A 151 11.48 0.18 9.30
N GLY A 152 12.52 0.85 9.84
CA GLY A 152 13.92 0.50 9.55
C GLY A 152 14.39 0.81 8.12
N VAL A 153 13.62 1.60 7.36
CA VAL A 153 14.02 2.08 6.04
C VAL A 153 14.98 3.26 6.19
N ASP A 154 16.21 3.11 5.73
CA ASP A 154 17.30 4.10 5.82
C ASP A 154 17.64 4.77 4.48
N VAL A 155 16.81 4.53 3.46
CA VAL A 155 16.95 5.07 2.11
C VAL A 155 15.81 6.03 1.76
N ASP A 156 16.11 7.07 0.95
CA ASP A 156 15.10 8.07 0.52
C ASP A 156 14.24 7.52 -0.62
N VAL A 157 13.24 6.75 -0.25
CA VAL A 157 12.29 6.16 -1.19
C VAL A 157 10.85 6.54 -0.83
N ARG A 158 9.95 6.32 -1.77
CA ARG A 158 8.51 6.36 -1.56
C ARG A 158 8.01 4.93 -1.42
N LEU A 159 7.29 4.68 -0.34
CA LEU A 159 6.64 3.39 -0.07
C LEU A 159 5.21 3.62 0.39
N SER A 160 4.36 2.66 0.13
CA SER A 160 3.03 2.63 0.72
C SER A 160 3.13 2.29 2.20
N LEU A 161 2.77 3.25 3.04
CA LEU A 161 2.74 3.13 4.49
C LEU A 161 1.40 3.64 5.02
N PRO A 162 0.97 3.23 6.23
CA PRO A 162 -0.24 3.74 6.85
C PRO A 162 -0.12 5.25 7.09
N ALA A 163 -0.74 6.04 6.24
CA ALA A 163 -0.67 7.50 6.26
C ALA A 163 -2.03 8.11 6.61
N MET A 164 -2.07 8.96 7.62
CA MET A 164 -3.22 9.80 7.94
C MET A 164 -3.29 10.93 6.92
N LEU A 165 -4.36 10.97 6.15
CA LEU A 165 -4.58 11.92 5.07
C LEU A 165 -5.64 12.94 5.45
N GLY A 166 -5.35 14.22 5.24
CA GLY A 166 -6.27 15.32 5.45
C GLY A 166 -6.13 16.41 4.39
N SER A 167 -6.73 17.56 4.61
CA SER A 167 -6.78 18.68 3.65
C SER A 167 -5.38 19.23 3.29
N ASP A 168 -4.41 19.11 4.18
CA ASP A 168 -3.02 19.54 3.95
C ASP A 168 -2.11 18.45 3.36
N GLY A 169 -2.67 17.33 2.93
CA GLY A 169 -1.94 16.16 2.46
C GLY A 169 -1.73 15.13 3.58
N VAL A 170 -0.58 14.47 3.60
CA VAL A 170 -0.23 13.52 4.67
C VAL A 170 0.09 14.28 5.94
N LEU A 171 -0.71 14.06 6.97
CA LEU A 171 -0.57 14.68 8.28
C LEU A 171 0.41 13.88 9.17
N GLN A 172 0.37 12.57 9.06
CA GLN A 172 1.20 11.65 9.85
C GLN A 172 1.34 10.31 9.13
N VAL A 173 2.51 9.70 9.20
CA VAL A 173 2.73 8.28 8.87
C VAL A 173 2.76 7.51 10.18
N LEU A 174 1.84 6.54 10.32
CA LEU A 174 1.73 5.73 11.53
C LEU A 174 2.80 4.64 11.54
N ASN A 175 3.34 4.37 12.71
CA ASN A 175 4.29 3.28 12.92
C ASN A 175 3.50 2.02 13.28
N MET A 176 3.31 1.12 12.32
CA MET A 176 2.61 -0.14 12.52
C MET A 176 3.58 -1.18 13.09
N PRO A 177 3.25 -1.88 14.19
CA PRO A 177 4.07 -3.00 14.63
C PRO A 177 4.03 -4.11 13.58
N LEU A 178 5.21 -4.55 13.14
CA LEU A 178 5.38 -5.61 12.13
C LEU A 178 6.03 -6.83 12.77
N SER A 179 5.75 -8.03 12.26
CA SER A 179 6.57 -9.21 12.57
C SER A 179 7.98 -9.06 12.00
N GLU A 180 8.94 -9.85 12.45
CA GLU A 180 10.31 -9.83 11.93
C GLU A 180 10.34 -10.07 10.42
N THR A 181 9.57 -11.04 9.93
CA THR A 181 9.49 -11.37 8.50
C THR A 181 8.85 -10.23 7.68
N GLU A 182 7.83 -9.57 8.19
CA GLU A 182 7.22 -8.41 7.55
C GLU A 182 8.16 -7.20 7.54
N GLN A 183 8.93 -7.01 8.62
CA GLN A 183 9.93 -5.97 8.73
C GLN A 183 11.05 -6.15 7.69
N GLU A 184 11.58 -7.37 7.55
CA GLU A 184 12.58 -7.72 6.53
C GLU A 184 12.02 -7.53 5.11
N ALA A 185 10.77 -7.92 4.87
CA ALA A 185 10.11 -7.75 3.59
C ALA A 185 9.97 -6.27 3.20
N ILE A 186 9.62 -5.38 4.15
CA ILE A 186 9.55 -3.93 3.91
C ILE A 186 10.93 -3.35 3.58
N GLN A 187 11.98 -3.75 4.28
CA GLN A 187 13.33 -3.30 4.00
C GLN A 187 13.79 -3.75 2.61
N LYS A 188 13.48 -4.98 2.23
CA LYS A 188 13.74 -5.51 0.88
C LYS A 188 12.97 -4.71 -0.19
N SER A 189 11.68 -4.41 0.06
CA SER A 189 10.86 -3.60 -0.82
C SER A 189 11.46 -2.20 -1.02
N ALA A 190 11.95 -1.57 0.06
CA ALA A 190 12.65 -0.29 0.01
C ALA A 190 13.95 -0.36 -0.82
N ALA A 191 14.74 -1.42 -0.65
CA ALA A 191 15.97 -1.62 -1.39
C ALA A 191 15.71 -1.78 -2.90
N THR A 192 14.68 -2.54 -3.29
CA THR A 192 14.25 -2.69 -4.69
C THR A 192 13.93 -1.34 -5.32
N LEU A 193 13.17 -0.49 -4.62
CA LEU A 193 12.84 0.85 -5.12
C LEU A 193 14.05 1.79 -5.16
N ALA A 194 14.96 1.71 -4.19
CA ALA A 194 16.18 2.50 -4.18
C ALA A 194 17.07 2.18 -5.40
N GLU A 195 17.19 0.90 -5.77
CA GLU A 195 17.90 0.48 -6.97
C GLU A 195 17.29 1.09 -8.24
N VAL A 196 15.97 1.01 -8.40
CA VAL A 196 15.26 1.61 -9.55
C VAL A 196 15.46 3.12 -9.58
N GLN A 197 15.33 3.79 -8.44
CA GLN A 197 15.44 5.25 -8.33
C GLN A 197 16.86 5.75 -8.57
N SER A 198 17.89 4.97 -8.26
CA SER A 198 19.29 5.32 -8.50
C SER A 198 19.62 5.52 -9.99
N ASN A 199 18.84 4.92 -10.88
CA ASN A 199 18.98 5.04 -12.33
C ASN A 199 18.26 6.27 -12.92
N ILE A 200 17.53 7.04 -12.10
CA ILE A 200 16.80 8.22 -12.57
C ILE A 200 17.75 9.42 -12.63
N VAL A 201 17.93 9.96 -13.82
CA VAL A 201 18.72 11.17 -14.03
C VAL A 201 17.80 12.38 -14.05
N PHE A 202 17.92 13.24 -13.05
CA PHE A 202 17.29 14.56 -13.09
C PHE A 202 18.16 15.50 -13.90
N GLY A 203 17.63 16.07 -15.00
CA GLY A 203 18.34 17.10 -15.75
C GLY A 203 18.73 18.28 -14.84
N ARG A 204 19.85 18.94 -15.09
CA ARG A 204 20.24 20.16 -14.36
C ARG A 204 19.14 21.22 -14.60
N GLN A 205 18.57 21.72 -13.53
CA GLN A 205 17.74 22.92 -13.54
C GLN A 205 18.61 24.16 -13.75
#